data_337748f939070e6c13ff6379405341ee
#
_entry.id   337748f939070e6c13ff6379405341ee
#
_cell.length_a   1.000
_cell.length_b   1.000
_cell.length_c   1.000
_cell.angle_alpha   90.00
_cell.angle_beta   90.00
_cell.angle_gamma   90.00
#
_symmetry.space_group_name_H-M   'P 1'
#
loop_
_entity.id
_entity.type
_entity.pdbx_description
1 polymer ?
#
loop_
_entity_poly.entity_id
_entity_poly.type
_entity_poly.pdbx_seq_one_letter_code
_entity_poly.pdbx_strand_id
1 'polypeptide(L)'
;MKKEYETVIGLEVHVELATKTKIFCGCSTEFGAKPNTHTCPVCTGMPGSLPVLNKKVVEYAMSVGLAANCGINQFCKFDRKNYFYPDNPQNYQMSQLYLPICHDGYIPIDTPAGEKKIRIHEIHMEEDAGKLIHDEWEDCSLVDYNRSGVPLIEIVSEPDMRSADEVIAYLERLRLLVQYLGASDCKLQEGSMRADVNLSVREVGSETFGTRTEMKNLNSFKAIARAIDGERARQIELLEEGRKVIQETRRWDDNKEYSYAMRSKEDAKDYRYFPDPDLPPVCINDEWLESVRAALPELQPEKMARYQSEYGLSEYDSRILTESKKMADMFEKTTTICQKPKKAANWLIGEASRLLKEKGQDAESLWFSPMHLAQLIDLVDAGTINNNTAKEVFTAVFEQDVDPSAYVDAHGLGMVNDDSALEQAVSDVLAANPKTVEEYKSGKTKVLGFLVGQVMKAMKGKANPGKVNEMMTEKLNA
;
A
#
# COMPACT_ATOMS: atom_id res chain seq x y z
N MET A 1 13.76 -33.71 -27.67
CA MET A 1 13.68 -33.23 -26.27
C MET A 1 12.67 -32.09 -26.26
N LYS A 2 11.79 -32.03 -25.25
CA LYS A 2 10.88 -30.90 -25.10
C LYS A 2 11.74 -29.67 -24.75
N LYS A 3 11.58 -28.57 -25.48
CA LYS A 3 12.31 -27.34 -25.21
C LYS A 3 11.83 -26.76 -23.88
N GLU A 4 12.74 -26.28 -23.05
CA GLU A 4 12.43 -25.53 -21.85
C GLU A 4 12.57 -24.04 -22.13
N TYR A 5 11.61 -23.26 -21.67
CA TYR A 5 11.54 -21.83 -21.90
C TYR A 5 11.62 -21.05 -20.61
N GLU A 6 12.38 -19.96 -20.59
CA GLU A 6 12.35 -18.95 -19.55
C GLU A 6 11.69 -17.67 -20.04
N THR A 7 11.00 -17.01 -19.12
CA THR A 7 10.40 -15.70 -19.35
C THR A 7 11.38 -14.61 -18.99
N VAL A 8 11.41 -13.53 -19.75
CA VAL A 8 12.22 -12.33 -19.48
C VAL A 8 11.28 -11.15 -19.43
N ILE A 9 11.25 -10.46 -18.29
CA ILE A 9 10.26 -9.42 -18.00
C ILE A 9 10.96 -8.15 -17.50
N GLY A 10 10.61 -7.02 -18.11
CA GLY A 10 10.87 -5.66 -17.63
C GLY A 10 9.57 -4.91 -17.46
N LEU A 11 9.59 -3.88 -16.63
CA LEU A 11 8.43 -3.04 -16.32
C LEU A 11 8.71 -1.58 -16.61
N GLU A 12 7.66 -0.88 -17.03
CA GLU A 12 7.55 0.57 -17.01
C GLU A 12 6.46 0.92 -15.99
N VAL A 13 6.83 1.57 -14.90
CA VAL A 13 5.91 1.89 -13.80
C VAL A 13 5.75 3.38 -13.68
N HIS A 14 4.53 3.87 -13.96
CA HIS A 14 4.16 5.26 -13.81
C HIS A 14 3.56 5.51 -12.44
N VAL A 15 4.00 6.57 -11.78
CA VAL A 15 3.53 6.96 -10.45
C VAL A 15 3.17 8.44 -10.45
N GLU A 16 1.89 8.78 -10.20
CA GLU A 16 1.46 10.14 -9.96
C GLU A 16 1.99 10.64 -8.61
N LEU A 17 2.63 11.81 -8.62
CA LEU A 17 3.24 12.38 -7.42
C LEU A 17 2.23 13.19 -6.60
N ALA A 18 2.24 13.01 -5.29
CA ALA A 18 1.34 13.65 -4.33
C ALA A 18 1.71 15.12 -4.07
N THR A 19 1.88 15.91 -5.14
CA THR A 19 2.07 17.36 -5.04
C THR A 19 0.72 18.07 -4.96
N LYS A 20 0.69 19.27 -4.37
CA LYS A 20 -0.55 20.08 -4.30
C LYS A 20 -0.91 20.72 -5.63
N THR A 21 0.09 20.92 -6.49
CA THR A 21 -0.06 21.56 -7.79
C THR A 21 0.58 20.74 -8.89
N LYS A 22 0.12 20.95 -10.11
CA LYS A 22 0.64 20.28 -11.30
C LYS A 22 2.13 20.56 -11.53
N ILE A 23 2.74 19.80 -12.46
CA ILE A 23 4.18 19.86 -12.69
C ILE A 23 4.64 21.21 -13.22
N PHE A 24 3.85 21.87 -14.07
CA PHE A 24 4.26 23.13 -14.74
C PHE A 24 3.32 24.31 -14.49
N CYS A 25 2.31 24.18 -13.61
CA CYS A 25 1.39 25.26 -13.27
C CYS A 25 0.84 25.15 -11.84
N GLY A 26 0.07 26.13 -11.40
CA GLY A 26 -0.50 26.20 -10.06
C GLY A 26 -1.86 25.48 -9.89
N CYS A 27 -2.37 24.78 -10.91
CA CYS A 27 -3.65 24.07 -10.78
C CYS A 27 -3.55 22.90 -9.80
N SER A 28 -4.65 22.61 -9.10
CA SER A 28 -4.75 21.50 -8.15
C SER A 28 -4.57 20.14 -8.84
N THR A 29 -3.97 19.20 -8.12
CA THR A 29 -3.86 17.77 -8.50
C THR A 29 -4.92 16.92 -7.82
N GLU A 30 -5.87 17.51 -7.08
CA GLU A 30 -6.89 16.79 -6.33
C GLU A 30 -7.76 15.93 -7.26
N PHE A 31 -7.88 14.65 -6.91
CA PHE A 31 -8.66 13.67 -7.66
C PHE A 31 -10.17 13.84 -7.40
N GLY A 32 -11.00 13.55 -8.41
CA GLY A 32 -12.45 13.49 -8.27
C GLY A 32 -13.19 14.84 -8.36
N ALA A 33 -12.50 15.93 -8.70
CA ALA A 33 -13.16 17.21 -8.98
C ALA A 33 -14.03 17.17 -10.27
N LYS A 34 -14.96 18.12 -10.41
CA LYS A 34 -15.78 18.21 -11.63
C LYS A 34 -14.87 18.38 -12.86
N PRO A 35 -15.20 17.74 -14.00
CA PRO A 35 -14.39 17.82 -15.20
C PRO A 35 -14.02 19.26 -15.59
N ASN A 36 -12.76 19.44 -15.99
CA ASN A 36 -12.20 20.72 -16.48
C ASN A 36 -12.27 21.90 -15.49
N THR A 37 -12.32 21.64 -14.18
CA THR A 37 -12.29 22.69 -13.14
C THR A 37 -10.88 22.98 -12.61
N HIS A 38 -9.95 22.03 -12.75
CA HIS A 38 -8.54 22.17 -12.37
C HIS A 38 -7.66 22.42 -13.60
N THR A 39 -7.99 23.46 -14.36
CA THR A 39 -7.30 23.79 -15.62
C THR A 39 -6.91 25.26 -15.69
N CYS A 40 -5.87 25.56 -16.46
CA CYS A 40 -5.43 26.91 -16.77
C CYS A 40 -4.80 26.95 -18.18
N PRO A 41 -4.45 28.11 -18.73
CA PRO A 41 -3.83 28.21 -20.05
C PRO A 41 -2.57 27.34 -20.23
N VAL A 42 -1.78 27.11 -19.17
CA VAL A 42 -0.57 26.29 -19.24
C VAL A 42 -0.91 24.81 -19.45
N CYS A 43 -1.69 24.19 -18.54
CA CYS A 43 -2.00 22.76 -18.63
C CYS A 43 -3.02 22.42 -19.73
N THR A 44 -3.63 23.41 -20.39
CA THR A 44 -4.45 23.24 -21.60
C THR A 44 -3.70 23.60 -22.88
N GLY A 45 -2.41 23.90 -22.81
CA GLY A 45 -1.57 24.14 -23.98
C GLY A 45 -1.95 25.38 -24.78
N MET A 46 -2.47 26.44 -24.14
CA MET A 46 -2.88 27.67 -24.84
C MET A 46 -1.67 28.42 -25.39
N PRO A 47 -1.74 28.97 -26.62
CA PRO A 47 -0.64 29.71 -27.20
C PRO A 47 -0.16 30.88 -26.32
N GLY A 48 1.16 30.98 -26.13
CA GLY A 48 1.80 32.03 -25.34
C GLY A 48 1.90 31.75 -23.84
N SER A 49 1.36 30.62 -23.35
CA SER A 49 1.59 30.18 -21.98
C SER A 49 2.96 29.51 -21.82
N LEU A 50 3.62 29.76 -20.69
CA LEU A 50 4.93 29.19 -20.38
C LEU A 50 4.88 28.29 -19.15
N PRO A 51 5.54 27.11 -19.19
CA PRO A 51 5.64 26.20 -18.06
C PRO A 51 6.58 26.74 -16.98
N VAL A 52 6.29 26.42 -15.70
CA VAL A 52 7.19 26.68 -14.57
C VAL A 52 7.28 25.41 -13.73
N LEU A 53 8.46 24.81 -13.66
CA LEU A 53 8.69 23.52 -12.99
C LEU A 53 8.41 23.61 -11.48
N ASN A 54 7.60 22.69 -11.00
CA ASN A 54 7.32 22.51 -9.58
C ASN A 54 8.53 21.85 -8.88
N LYS A 55 9.18 22.60 -7.98
CA LYS A 55 10.33 22.11 -7.21
C LYS A 55 10.05 20.81 -6.45
N LYS A 56 8.84 20.63 -5.92
CA LYS A 56 8.47 19.45 -5.14
C LYS A 56 8.46 18.17 -5.98
N VAL A 57 8.19 18.27 -7.27
CA VAL A 57 8.29 17.14 -8.21
C VAL A 57 9.72 16.63 -8.30
N VAL A 58 10.69 17.54 -8.43
CA VAL A 58 12.12 17.20 -8.46
C VAL A 58 12.55 16.56 -7.15
N GLU A 59 12.11 17.11 -6.01
CA GLU A 59 12.41 16.54 -4.69
C GLU A 59 11.86 15.12 -4.50
N TYR A 60 10.62 14.87 -4.94
CA TYR A 60 10.04 13.53 -4.89
C TYR A 60 10.75 12.56 -5.82
N ALA A 61 11.07 12.97 -7.05
CA ALA A 61 11.83 12.13 -7.99
C ALA A 61 13.21 11.75 -7.42
N MET A 62 13.95 12.73 -6.85
CA MET A 62 15.20 12.45 -6.15
C MET A 62 15.02 11.51 -4.95
N SER A 63 13.97 11.71 -4.14
CA SER A 63 13.70 10.87 -2.98
C SER A 63 13.45 9.42 -3.38
N VAL A 64 12.64 9.20 -4.42
CA VAL A 64 12.37 7.86 -4.96
C VAL A 64 13.66 7.24 -5.53
N GLY A 65 14.43 8.02 -6.31
CA GLY A 65 15.71 7.55 -6.86
C GLY A 65 16.71 7.16 -5.77
N LEU A 66 16.91 8.00 -4.75
CA LEU A 66 17.80 7.70 -3.63
C LEU A 66 17.37 6.45 -2.85
N ALA A 67 16.07 6.31 -2.58
CA ALA A 67 15.52 5.15 -1.89
C ALA A 67 15.60 3.86 -2.73
N ALA A 68 15.57 4.00 -4.06
CA ALA A 68 15.75 2.91 -5.04
C ALA A 68 17.22 2.70 -5.43
N ASN A 69 18.18 3.24 -4.67
CA ASN A 69 19.62 3.09 -4.89
C ASN A 69 20.11 3.60 -6.26
N CYS A 70 19.43 4.56 -6.86
CA CYS A 70 19.82 5.18 -8.12
C CYS A 70 20.92 6.22 -7.94
N GLY A 71 21.72 6.41 -8.99
CA GLY A 71 22.49 7.64 -9.21
C GLY A 71 21.56 8.79 -9.56
N ILE A 72 21.87 10.00 -9.09
CA ILE A 72 21.11 11.23 -9.39
C ILE A 72 21.92 12.05 -10.38
N ASN A 73 21.33 12.37 -11.54
CA ASN A 73 21.90 13.30 -12.49
C ASN A 73 21.71 14.74 -11.99
N GLN A 74 22.81 15.35 -11.60
CA GLN A 74 22.81 16.74 -11.12
C GLN A 74 22.50 17.79 -12.21
N PHE A 75 22.54 17.36 -13.46
CA PHE A 75 22.12 18.12 -14.64
C PHE A 75 21.18 17.28 -15.46
N CYS A 76 19.90 17.64 -15.48
CA CYS A 76 18.89 16.98 -16.31
C CYS A 76 18.01 18.02 -17.00
N LYS A 77 17.28 17.59 -18.03
CA LYS A 77 16.41 18.47 -18.81
C LYS A 77 15.17 17.75 -19.28
N PHE A 78 14.16 18.53 -19.65
CA PHE A 78 12.96 18.03 -20.27
C PHE A 78 13.08 18.02 -21.79
N ASP A 79 12.46 17.02 -22.39
CA ASP A 79 12.32 16.83 -23.83
C ASP A 79 10.85 16.76 -24.20
N ARG A 80 10.50 17.22 -25.41
CA ARG A 80 9.15 17.08 -25.96
C ARG A 80 9.01 15.76 -26.67
N LYS A 81 8.06 14.92 -26.21
CA LYS A 81 7.60 13.70 -26.89
C LYS A 81 6.39 14.06 -27.73
N ASN A 82 6.58 14.22 -29.04
CA ASN A 82 5.54 14.77 -29.92
C ASN A 82 4.58 13.68 -30.41
N TYR A 83 3.29 13.81 -30.09
CA TYR A 83 2.21 12.99 -30.64
C TYR A 83 0.88 13.70 -30.54
N PHE A 84 -0.03 13.37 -31.48
CA PHE A 84 -1.38 13.93 -31.51
C PHE A 84 -2.35 12.97 -30.87
N TYR A 85 -3.00 13.41 -29.78
CA TYR A 85 -4.11 12.70 -29.18
C TYR A 85 -5.02 13.72 -28.46
N PRO A 86 -6.35 13.49 -28.39
CA PRO A 86 -7.27 14.49 -27.81
C PRO A 86 -7.00 14.84 -26.36
N ASP A 87 -6.44 13.92 -25.56
CA ASP A 87 -6.07 14.14 -24.17
C ASP A 87 -4.71 14.83 -23.97
N ASN A 88 -3.98 15.05 -25.06
CA ASN A 88 -2.70 15.73 -25.08
C ASN A 88 -2.83 17.14 -25.70
N PRO A 89 -3.24 18.16 -24.93
CA PRO A 89 -3.73 19.43 -25.48
C PRO A 89 -2.68 20.24 -26.23
N GLN A 90 -1.40 20.08 -25.89
CA GLN A 90 -0.28 20.78 -26.55
C GLN A 90 0.35 19.95 -27.68
N ASN A 91 -0.19 18.76 -28.00
CA ASN A 91 0.30 17.82 -29.00
C ASN A 91 1.73 17.31 -28.75
N TYR A 92 2.24 17.48 -27.56
CA TYR A 92 3.45 16.85 -27.05
C TYR A 92 3.28 16.63 -25.55
N GLN A 93 3.99 15.65 -25.03
CA GLN A 93 4.15 15.39 -23.59
C GLN A 93 5.56 15.83 -23.19
N MET A 94 5.70 16.57 -22.11
CA MET A 94 7.01 16.84 -21.54
C MET A 94 7.47 15.62 -20.75
N SER A 95 8.67 15.15 -21.06
CA SER A 95 9.30 13.97 -20.49
C SER A 95 10.82 14.15 -20.44
N GLN A 96 11.59 13.12 -20.11
CA GLN A 96 13.06 13.18 -20.12
C GLN A 96 13.60 11.93 -20.84
N LEU A 97 14.05 12.07 -22.09
CA LEU A 97 14.62 10.93 -22.82
C LEU A 97 16.13 10.85 -22.67
N TYR A 98 16.84 11.99 -22.89
CA TYR A 98 18.29 11.96 -23.00
C TYR A 98 19.04 12.12 -21.68
N LEU A 99 18.44 12.84 -20.73
CA LEU A 99 19.03 13.14 -19.43
C LEU A 99 17.96 12.98 -18.35
N PRO A 100 17.58 11.74 -18.01
CA PRO A 100 16.65 11.45 -16.93
C PRO A 100 17.24 11.88 -15.59
N ILE A 101 16.38 12.14 -14.60
CA ILE A 101 16.84 12.58 -13.27
C ILE A 101 17.58 11.49 -12.51
N CYS A 102 17.21 10.20 -12.69
CA CYS A 102 17.87 9.08 -12.00
C CYS A 102 18.28 7.99 -12.98
N HIS A 103 19.33 7.24 -12.63
CA HIS A 103 19.87 6.14 -13.41
C HIS A 103 20.47 5.03 -12.54
N ASP A 104 20.61 3.82 -13.10
CA ASP A 104 21.37 2.68 -12.54
C ASP A 104 21.03 2.33 -11.08
N GLY A 105 19.74 2.18 -10.77
CA GLY A 105 19.29 1.79 -9.45
C GLY A 105 18.97 0.30 -9.31
N TYR A 106 18.44 -0.08 -8.15
CA TYR A 106 17.88 -1.41 -7.94
C TYR A 106 16.92 -1.45 -6.74
N ILE A 107 15.99 -2.40 -6.79
CA ILE A 107 15.12 -2.77 -5.67
C ILE A 107 15.35 -4.23 -5.34
N PRO A 108 15.68 -4.58 -4.08
CA PRO A 108 15.78 -5.96 -3.65
C PRO A 108 14.37 -6.55 -3.45
N ILE A 109 14.17 -7.78 -3.92
CA ILE A 109 12.96 -8.57 -3.69
C ILE A 109 13.33 -9.91 -3.06
N ASP A 110 12.41 -10.45 -2.26
CA ASP A 110 12.54 -11.79 -1.71
C ASP A 110 12.01 -12.82 -2.71
N THR A 111 12.81 -13.86 -2.98
CA THR A 111 12.43 -15.00 -3.81
C THR A 111 12.64 -16.29 -3.04
N PRO A 112 12.05 -17.42 -3.46
CA PRO A 112 12.33 -18.73 -2.86
C PRO A 112 13.81 -19.14 -2.87
N ALA A 113 14.61 -18.55 -3.79
CA ALA A 113 16.05 -18.76 -3.90
C ALA A 113 16.89 -17.77 -3.06
N GLY A 114 16.25 -16.86 -2.34
CA GLY A 114 16.88 -15.79 -1.58
C GLY A 114 16.63 -14.39 -2.17
N GLU A 115 17.33 -13.39 -1.65
CA GLU A 115 17.21 -12.02 -2.12
C GLU A 115 17.72 -11.89 -3.57
N LYS A 116 16.93 -11.19 -4.39
CA LYS A 116 17.27 -10.87 -5.78
C LYS A 116 17.15 -9.36 -6.00
N LYS A 117 18.17 -8.74 -6.58
CA LYS A 117 18.14 -7.33 -6.97
C LYS A 117 17.54 -7.19 -8.36
N ILE A 118 16.47 -6.44 -8.49
CA ILE A 118 15.89 -6.04 -9.76
C ILE A 118 16.43 -4.66 -10.07
N ARG A 119 17.21 -4.55 -11.14
CA ARG A 119 17.85 -3.29 -11.55
C ARG A 119 16.82 -2.33 -12.13
N ILE A 120 17.04 -1.05 -11.88
CA ILE A 120 16.32 0.07 -12.48
C ILE A 120 17.26 0.69 -13.51
N HIS A 121 16.80 0.79 -14.76
CA HIS A 121 17.52 1.46 -15.82
C HIS A 121 17.56 2.96 -15.59
N GLU A 122 16.37 3.55 -15.40
CA GLU A 122 16.21 4.98 -15.16
C GLU A 122 14.91 5.30 -14.44
N ILE A 123 14.85 6.53 -13.87
CA ILE A 123 13.63 7.19 -13.45
C ILE A 123 13.62 8.56 -14.08
N HIS A 124 12.54 8.91 -14.77
CA HIS A 124 12.38 10.22 -15.35
C HIS A 124 11.07 10.89 -14.94
N MET A 125 11.09 12.23 -14.98
CA MET A 125 9.90 13.06 -14.69
C MET A 125 9.14 13.31 -15.98
N GLU A 126 7.81 13.26 -15.90
CA GLU A 126 6.92 13.60 -17.00
C GLU A 126 5.59 14.17 -16.52
N GLU A 127 4.77 14.66 -17.43
CA GLU A 127 3.40 15.07 -17.15
C GLU A 127 2.39 14.00 -17.59
N ASP A 128 1.28 13.86 -16.85
CA ASP A 128 0.19 13.00 -17.28
C ASP A 128 -0.68 13.68 -18.33
N ALA A 129 -1.31 12.90 -19.19
CA ALA A 129 -2.30 13.34 -20.16
C ALA A 129 -3.67 13.54 -19.51
N GLY A 130 -4.59 14.21 -20.21
CA GLY A 130 -5.99 14.30 -19.83
C GLY A 130 -6.69 12.93 -19.82
N LYS A 131 -7.98 12.93 -19.52
CA LYS A 131 -8.80 11.72 -19.54
C LYS A 131 -9.81 11.78 -20.68
N LEU A 132 -9.86 10.71 -21.47
CA LEU A 132 -10.92 10.52 -22.47
C LEU A 132 -12.07 9.70 -21.87
N ILE A 133 -13.29 10.17 -22.10
CA ILE A 133 -14.52 9.51 -21.75
C ILE A 133 -15.27 9.27 -23.06
N HIS A 134 -15.31 8.01 -23.49
CA HIS A 134 -16.06 7.60 -24.68
C HIS A 134 -17.54 7.47 -24.31
N ASP A 135 -18.40 8.18 -25.05
CA ASP A 135 -19.83 8.03 -24.89
C ASP A 135 -20.30 6.80 -25.66
N GLU A 136 -21.09 5.93 -25.02
CA GLU A 136 -21.61 4.71 -25.65
C GLU A 136 -22.84 5.00 -26.55
N TRP A 137 -23.46 6.15 -26.38
CA TRP A 137 -24.71 6.52 -27.04
C TRP A 137 -24.53 7.55 -28.17
N GLU A 138 -23.52 8.39 -28.04
CA GLU A 138 -23.20 9.41 -29.03
C GLU A 138 -21.80 9.09 -29.62
N ASP A 139 -21.64 9.28 -30.94
CA ASP A 139 -20.35 9.09 -31.62
C ASP A 139 -19.41 10.27 -31.28
N CYS A 140 -19.12 10.41 -29.99
CA CYS A 140 -18.22 11.45 -29.48
C CYS A 140 -17.37 10.96 -28.31
N SER A 141 -16.32 11.69 -28.03
CA SER A 141 -15.48 11.52 -26.83
C SER A 141 -15.38 12.84 -26.08
N LEU A 142 -15.69 12.80 -24.79
CA LEU A 142 -15.49 13.93 -23.90
C LEU A 142 -14.06 13.93 -23.37
N VAL A 143 -13.48 15.11 -23.21
CA VAL A 143 -12.12 15.28 -22.70
C VAL A 143 -12.15 16.01 -21.38
N ASP A 144 -11.56 15.42 -20.36
CA ASP A 144 -11.32 16.04 -19.06
C ASP A 144 -9.83 16.31 -18.87
N TYR A 145 -9.45 17.59 -18.82
CA TYR A 145 -8.08 18.03 -18.64
C TYR A 145 -7.67 18.23 -17.16
N ASN A 146 -8.49 17.83 -16.19
CA ASN A 146 -8.10 17.92 -14.77
C ASN A 146 -6.81 17.16 -14.49
N ARG A 147 -6.60 16.01 -15.15
CA ARG A 147 -5.38 15.21 -15.00
C ARG A 147 -4.22 15.74 -15.86
N SER A 148 -4.47 16.44 -16.96
CA SER A 148 -3.40 16.99 -17.83
C SER A 148 -2.41 17.83 -17.03
N GLY A 149 -1.13 17.47 -17.06
CA GLY A 149 -0.07 18.12 -16.31
C GLY A 149 0.05 17.68 -14.84
N VAL A 150 -0.67 16.65 -14.39
CA VAL A 150 -0.41 15.99 -13.10
C VAL A 150 1.00 15.41 -13.16
N PRO A 151 1.84 15.63 -12.12
CA PRO A 151 3.22 15.17 -12.15
C PRO A 151 3.30 13.64 -12.09
N LEU A 152 4.07 13.06 -13.00
CA LEU A 152 4.43 11.66 -13.02
C LEU A 152 5.94 11.47 -12.88
N ILE A 153 6.31 10.32 -12.34
CA ILE A 153 7.60 9.69 -12.61
C ILE A 153 7.36 8.35 -13.28
N GLU A 154 8.15 8.06 -14.29
CA GLU A 154 8.23 6.72 -14.89
C GLU A 154 9.49 6.04 -14.41
N ILE A 155 9.32 4.82 -13.89
CA ILE A 155 10.39 3.97 -13.36
C ILE A 155 10.54 2.79 -14.31
N VAL A 156 11.67 2.74 -15.03
CA VAL A 156 11.96 1.72 -16.02
C VAL A 156 12.90 0.68 -15.42
N SER A 157 12.45 -0.57 -15.30
CA SER A 157 13.30 -1.64 -14.83
C SER A 157 14.13 -2.27 -15.96
N GLU A 158 15.29 -2.86 -15.61
CA GLU A 158 15.95 -3.83 -16.48
C GLU A 158 15.13 -5.12 -16.57
N PRO A 159 15.30 -5.94 -17.63
CA PRO A 159 14.55 -7.17 -17.84
C PRO A 159 15.07 -8.33 -16.96
N ASP A 160 15.14 -8.10 -15.67
CA ASP A 160 15.72 -9.04 -14.70
C ASP A 160 14.70 -10.04 -14.14
N MET A 161 13.41 -9.76 -14.24
CA MET A 161 12.35 -10.61 -13.68
C MET A 161 12.06 -11.83 -14.58
N ARG A 162 11.70 -12.95 -13.97
CA ARG A 162 11.52 -14.25 -14.63
C ARG A 162 10.15 -14.89 -14.42
N SER A 163 9.34 -14.34 -13.51
CA SER A 163 8.02 -14.89 -13.17
C SER A 163 7.05 -13.79 -12.78
N ALA A 164 5.75 -14.12 -12.78
CA ALA A 164 4.71 -13.24 -12.26
C ALA A 164 4.93 -12.93 -10.76
N ASP A 165 5.37 -13.91 -9.97
CA ASP A 165 5.64 -13.71 -8.54
C ASP A 165 6.75 -12.68 -8.30
N GLU A 166 7.83 -12.71 -9.08
CA GLU A 166 8.90 -11.72 -9.00
C GLU A 166 8.41 -10.32 -9.38
N VAL A 167 7.53 -10.21 -10.39
CA VAL A 167 6.91 -8.95 -10.79
C VAL A 167 6.03 -8.39 -9.67
N ILE A 168 5.20 -9.22 -9.05
CA ILE A 168 4.35 -8.79 -7.94
C ILE A 168 5.20 -8.36 -6.74
N ALA A 169 6.22 -9.14 -6.37
CA ALA A 169 7.14 -8.79 -5.29
C ALA A 169 7.84 -7.44 -5.54
N TYR A 170 8.28 -7.17 -6.77
CA TYR A 170 8.88 -5.90 -7.17
C TYR A 170 7.88 -4.74 -7.06
N LEU A 171 6.67 -4.90 -7.59
CA LEU A 171 5.64 -3.85 -7.57
C LEU A 171 5.16 -3.54 -6.14
N GLU A 172 5.00 -4.56 -5.30
CA GLU A 172 4.64 -4.38 -3.89
C GLU A 172 5.74 -3.62 -3.14
N ARG A 173 7.00 -3.99 -3.38
CA ARG A 173 8.15 -3.32 -2.76
C ARG A 173 8.29 -1.88 -3.22
N LEU A 174 8.16 -1.63 -4.52
CA LEU A 174 8.19 -0.28 -5.10
C LEU A 174 7.03 0.58 -4.57
N ARG A 175 5.81 0.04 -4.56
CA ARG A 175 4.63 0.74 -4.01
C ARG A 175 4.87 1.17 -2.58
N LEU A 176 5.35 0.25 -1.75
CA LEU A 176 5.59 0.50 -0.34
C LEU A 176 6.69 1.56 -0.13
N LEU A 177 7.77 1.49 -0.89
CA LEU A 177 8.84 2.47 -0.90
C LEU A 177 8.28 3.88 -1.18
N VAL A 178 7.50 4.03 -2.25
CA VAL A 178 6.93 5.32 -2.67
C VAL A 178 5.91 5.85 -1.65
N GLN A 179 5.11 4.98 -1.03
CA GLN A 179 4.18 5.34 0.03
C GLN A 179 4.90 5.80 1.31
N TYR A 180 5.97 5.12 1.71
CA TYR A 180 6.76 5.53 2.87
C TYR A 180 7.41 6.91 2.68
N LEU A 181 7.87 7.22 1.47
CA LEU A 181 8.36 8.55 1.10
C LEU A 181 7.26 9.63 1.10
N GLY A 182 5.99 9.23 1.12
CA GLY A 182 4.87 10.15 0.94
C GLY A 182 4.82 10.78 -0.46
N ALA A 183 5.47 10.15 -1.43
CA ALA A 183 5.57 10.66 -2.80
C ALA A 183 4.31 10.35 -3.63
N SER A 184 3.57 9.29 -3.29
CA SER A 184 2.27 8.93 -3.90
C SER A 184 1.46 8.02 -2.97
N ASP A 185 0.15 7.95 -3.18
CA ASP A 185 -0.72 6.96 -2.55
C ASP A 185 -0.72 5.60 -3.28
N CYS A 186 -0.21 5.57 -4.52
CA CYS A 186 -0.03 4.37 -5.33
C CYS A 186 -1.28 3.50 -5.48
N LYS A 187 -2.44 4.12 -5.70
CA LYS A 187 -3.71 3.42 -5.92
C LYS A 187 -3.87 3.03 -7.38
N LEU A 188 -3.75 1.75 -7.68
CA LEU A 188 -3.94 1.24 -9.05
C LEU A 188 -5.34 1.50 -9.59
N GLN A 189 -6.37 1.44 -8.72
CA GLN A 189 -7.77 1.63 -9.12
C GLN A 189 -8.09 3.09 -9.52
N GLU A 190 -7.42 4.06 -8.90
CA GLU A 190 -7.55 5.48 -9.22
C GLU A 190 -6.56 5.90 -10.32
N GLY A 191 -5.60 5.02 -10.67
CA GLY A 191 -4.61 5.24 -11.72
C GLY A 191 -3.38 6.01 -11.26
N SER A 192 -3.22 6.28 -9.95
CA SER A 192 -2.03 6.93 -9.41
C SER A 192 -0.77 6.03 -9.41
N MET A 193 -0.94 4.74 -9.67
CA MET A 193 0.13 3.81 -10.04
C MET A 193 -0.34 2.96 -11.21
N ARG A 194 0.48 2.84 -12.26
CA ARG A 194 0.21 2.01 -13.45
C ARG A 194 1.46 1.25 -13.80
N ALA A 195 1.32 0.05 -14.34
CA ALA A 195 2.45 -0.75 -14.77
C ALA A 195 2.18 -1.34 -16.15
N ASP A 196 3.10 -1.11 -17.07
CA ASP A 196 3.16 -1.77 -18.37
C ASP A 196 4.21 -2.88 -18.29
N VAL A 197 3.85 -4.08 -18.80
CA VAL A 197 4.70 -5.26 -18.73
C VAL A 197 5.31 -5.54 -20.08
N ASN A 198 6.63 -5.49 -20.16
CA ASN A 198 7.41 -5.90 -21.32
C ASN A 198 7.86 -7.34 -21.13
N LEU A 199 7.33 -8.27 -21.94
CA LEU A 199 7.57 -9.70 -21.80
C LEU A 199 8.11 -10.32 -23.08
N SER A 200 9.12 -11.17 -22.96
CA SER A 200 9.57 -12.09 -24.02
C SER A 200 9.86 -13.48 -23.44
N VAL A 201 9.90 -14.47 -24.33
CA VAL A 201 10.23 -15.86 -23.98
C VAL A 201 11.41 -16.30 -24.81
N ARG A 202 12.38 -16.98 -24.18
CA ARG A 202 13.53 -17.59 -24.84
C ARG A 202 13.78 -19.01 -24.37
N GLU A 203 14.52 -19.80 -25.12
CA GLU A 203 14.95 -21.13 -24.67
C GLU A 203 15.92 -20.99 -23.49
N VAL A 204 15.82 -21.85 -22.49
CA VAL A 204 16.72 -21.85 -21.33
C VAL A 204 18.16 -22.01 -21.79
N GLY A 205 19.04 -21.15 -21.29
CA GLY A 205 20.46 -21.10 -21.68
C GLY A 205 20.77 -20.29 -22.94
N SER A 206 19.75 -19.69 -23.61
CA SER A 206 20.00 -18.74 -24.70
C SER A 206 20.45 -17.39 -24.15
N GLU A 207 21.50 -16.81 -24.74
CA GLU A 207 21.93 -15.44 -24.41
C GLU A 207 21.11 -14.37 -25.14
N THR A 208 20.41 -14.76 -26.22
CA THR A 208 19.63 -13.84 -27.04
C THR A 208 18.20 -13.72 -26.49
N PHE A 209 17.75 -12.49 -26.30
CA PHE A 209 16.36 -12.23 -25.91
C PHE A 209 15.38 -12.65 -27.02
N GLY A 210 14.20 -13.10 -26.60
CA GLY A 210 13.06 -13.31 -27.49
C GLY A 210 12.45 -11.98 -27.98
N THR A 211 11.46 -12.08 -28.87
CA THR A 211 10.71 -10.90 -29.31
C THR A 211 9.78 -10.40 -28.20
N ARG A 212 9.94 -9.13 -27.85
CA ARG A 212 9.20 -8.46 -26.78
C ARG A 212 7.78 -8.10 -27.21
N THR A 213 6.82 -8.35 -26.33
CA THR A 213 5.47 -7.75 -26.38
C THR A 213 5.24 -6.86 -25.17
N GLU A 214 4.53 -5.77 -25.36
CA GLU A 214 4.13 -4.84 -24.31
C GLU A 214 2.69 -5.10 -23.91
N MET A 215 2.43 -5.38 -22.62
CA MET A 215 1.10 -5.64 -22.08
C MET A 215 0.57 -4.40 -21.35
N LYS A 216 -0.60 -3.91 -21.77
CA LYS A 216 -1.29 -2.73 -21.20
C LYS A 216 -2.65 -3.08 -20.62
N ASN A 217 -3.26 -2.11 -19.92
CA ASN A 217 -4.58 -2.21 -19.29
C ASN A 217 -4.60 -3.20 -18.11
N LEU A 218 -3.61 -3.10 -17.25
CA LEU A 218 -3.39 -3.96 -16.10
C LEU A 218 -3.78 -3.21 -14.82
N ASN A 219 -5.02 -3.41 -14.35
CA ASN A 219 -5.63 -2.58 -13.31
C ASN A 219 -5.52 -3.17 -11.89
N SER A 220 -4.85 -4.31 -11.73
CA SER A 220 -4.59 -4.92 -10.42
C SER A 220 -3.38 -5.86 -10.48
N PHE A 221 -2.74 -6.13 -9.36
CA PHE A 221 -1.65 -7.09 -9.29
C PHE A 221 -2.07 -8.49 -9.75
N LYS A 222 -3.32 -8.88 -9.45
CA LYS A 222 -3.88 -10.16 -9.94
C LYS A 222 -4.03 -10.17 -11.46
N ALA A 223 -4.46 -9.06 -12.06
CA ALA A 223 -4.55 -8.94 -13.51
C ALA A 223 -3.16 -8.99 -14.17
N ILE A 224 -2.16 -8.34 -13.55
CA ILE A 224 -0.76 -8.39 -14.01
C ILE A 224 -0.25 -9.83 -14.01
N ALA A 225 -0.44 -10.58 -12.92
CA ALA A 225 0.00 -11.97 -12.84
C ALA A 225 -0.64 -12.84 -13.93
N ARG A 226 -1.99 -12.76 -14.09
CA ARG A 226 -2.71 -13.52 -15.14
C ARG A 226 -2.26 -13.13 -16.55
N ALA A 227 -2.03 -11.85 -16.79
CA ALA A 227 -1.57 -11.36 -18.09
C ALA A 227 -0.17 -11.91 -18.43
N ILE A 228 0.75 -11.95 -17.47
CA ILE A 228 2.08 -12.53 -17.63
C ILE A 228 1.99 -14.02 -17.98
N ASP A 229 1.20 -14.78 -17.21
CA ASP A 229 1.05 -16.22 -17.43
C ASP A 229 0.38 -16.52 -18.77
N GLY A 230 -0.66 -15.77 -19.12
CA GLY A 230 -1.36 -15.91 -20.40
C GLY A 230 -0.49 -15.55 -21.60
N GLU A 231 0.26 -14.46 -21.52
CA GLU A 231 1.15 -14.04 -22.62
C GLU A 231 2.34 -14.98 -22.76
N ARG A 232 2.92 -15.45 -21.64
CA ARG A 232 3.95 -16.48 -21.64
C ARG A 232 3.48 -17.75 -22.36
N ALA A 233 2.30 -18.24 -22.01
CA ALA A 233 1.72 -19.44 -22.63
C ALA A 233 1.53 -19.25 -24.15
N ARG A 234 0.97 -18.10 -24.56
CA ARG A 234 0.77 -17.76 -25.97
C ARG A 234 2.08 -17.71 -26.77
N GLN A 235 3.12 -17.09 -26.21
CA GLN A 235 4.43 -17.00 -26.90
C GLN A 235 5.09 -18.37 -27.04
N ILE A 236 5.02 -19.22 -25.98
CA ILE A 236 5.55 -20.59 -26.04
C ILE A 236 4.82 -21.40 -27.11
N GLU A 237 3.48 -21.35 -27.17
CA GLU A 237 2.68 -22.04 -28.19
C GLU A 237 3.09 -21.65 -29.60
N LEU A 238 3.24 -20.34 -29.89
CA LEU A 238 3.72 -19.85 -31.17
C LEU A 238 5.10 -20.42 -31.54
N LEU A 239 6.03 -20.43 -30.58
CA LEU A 239 7.39 -20.92 -30.81
C LEU A 239 7.43 -22.46 -31.01
N GLU A 240 6.60 -23.21 -30.28
CA GLU A 240 6.48 -24.67 -30.47
C GLU A 240 5.84 -25.03 -31.81
N GLU A 241 4.93 -24.20 -32.32
CA GLU A 241 4.36 -24.32 -33.67
C GLU A 241 5.30 -23.86 -34.80
N GLY A 242 6.48 -23.36 -34.46
CA GLY A 242 7.45 -22.83 -35.43
C GLY A 242 7.08 -21.46 -36.01
N ARG A 243 6.14 -20.77 -35.36
CA ARG A 243 5.69 -19.40 -35.67
C ARG A 243 6.57 -18.38 -34.96
N LYS A 244 6.59 -17.16 -35.47
CA LYS A 244 7.33 -16.05 -34.87
C LYS A 244 6.39 -15.22 -33.97
N VAL A 245 6.93 -14.82 -32.81
CA VAL A 245 6.31 -13.75 -32.01
C VAL A 245 6.51 -12.41 -32.73
N ILE A 246 5.47 -11.60 -32.82
CA ILE A 246 5.51 -10.26 -33.42
C ILE A 246 5.67 -9.24 -32.29
N GLN A 247 6.55 -8.26 -32.49
CA GLN A 247 6.71 -7.15 -31.55
C GLN A 247 5.50 -6.21 -31.66
N GLU A 248 4.66 -6.20 -30.64
CA GLU A 248 3.40 -5.46 -30.62
C GLU A 248 2.99 -5.04 -29.20
N THR A 249 2.17 -4.00 -29.13
CA THR A 249 1.45 -3.65 -27.88
C THR A 249 0.16 -4.43 -27.84
N ARG A 250 -0.11 -5.09 -26.72
CA ARG A 250 -1.29 -5.93 -26.48
C ARG A 250 -2.09 -5.40 -25.29
N ARG A 251 -3.41 -5.44 -25.41
CA ARG A 251 -4.34 -5.12 -24.33
C ARG A 251 -4.81 -6.40 -23.66
N TRP A 252 -4.71 -6.46 -22.34
CA TRP A 252 -5.27 -7.55 -21.55
C TRP A 252 -6.78 -7.34 -21.31
N ASP A 253 -7.57 -8.38 -21.50
CA ASP A 253 -8.97 -8.46 -21.11
C ASP A 253 -9.08 -9.45 -19.96
N ASP A 254 -9.25 -8.94 -18.75
CA ASP A 254 -9.23 -9.73 -17.53
C ASP A 254 -10.46 -10.65 -17.40
N ASN A 255 -11.58 -10.31 -18.04
CA ASN A 255 -12.78 -11.13 -18.02
C ASN A 255 -12.68 -12.32 -18.99
N LYS A 256 -11.95 -12.15 -20.09
CA LYS A 256 -11.75 -13.19 -21.10
C LYS A 256 -10.45 -13.98 -20.87
N GLU A 257 -9.62 -13.53 -19.94
CA GLU A 257 -8.27 -14.07 -19.68
C GLU A 257 -7.45 -14.19 -20.98
N TYR A 258 -7.55 -13.17 -21.83
CA TYR A 258 -6.92 -13.14 -23.14
C TYR A 258 -6.38 -11.75 -23.49
N SER A 259 -5.29 -11.73 -24.27
CA SER A 259 -4.72 -10.48 -24.81
C SER A 259 -4.97 -10.38 -26.32
N TYR A 260 -5.22 -9.17 -26.81
CA TYR A 260 -5.33 -8.89 -28.24
C TYR A 260 -4.43 -7.74 -28.65
N ALA A 261 -3.89 -7.82 -29.89
CA ALA A 261 -3.04 -6.80 -30.43
C ALA A 261 -3.77 -5.47 -30.59
N MET A 262 -3.16 -4.38 -30.14
CA MET A 262 -3.66 -3.02 -30.35
C MET A 262 -3.01 -2.37 -31.58
N ARG A 263 -1.67 -2.49 -31.67
CA ARG A 263 -0.85 -1.94 -32.76
C ARG A 263 0.41 -2.76 -32.93
N SER A 264 0.92 -2.82 -34.13
CA SER A 264 2.22 -3.45 -34.44
C SER A 264 3.34 -2.43 -34.44
N LYS A 265 4.59 -2.91 -34.54
CA LYS A 265 5.78 -2.05 -34.69
C LYS A 265 5.74 -1.20 -35.95
N GLU A 266 5.07 -1.64 -36.99
CA GLU A 266 4.90 -0.89 -38.25
C GLU A 266 4.10 0.40 -38.04
N ASP A 267 3.24 0.45 -37.00
CA ASP A 267 2.48 1.62 -36.57
C ASP A 267 3.23 2.49 -35.55
N ALA A 268 4.49 2.13 -35.21
CA ALA A 268 5.28 2.89 -34.23
C ALA A 268 5.55 4.31 -34.72
N LYS A 269 5.05 5.28 -34.00
CA LYS A 269 5.26 6.69 -34.30
C LYS A 269 6.69 7.09 -33.92
N ASP A 270 7.37 7.82 -34.81
CA ASP A 270 8.56 8.58 -34.44
C ASP A 270 8.10 9.81 -33.64
N TYR A 271 8.38 9.82 -32.35
CA TYR A 271 8.00 10.93 -31.46
C TYR A 271 8.84 12.18 -31.67
N ARG A 272 9.89 12.16 -32.49
CA ARG A 272 10.72 13.33 -32.81
C ARG A 272 11.11 14.13 -31.58
N TYR A 273 11.71 13.45 -30.60
CA TYR A 273 12.15 14.09 -29.37
C TYR A 273 13.14 15.22 -29.62
N PHE A 274 12.95 16.32 -28.92
CA PHE A 274 13.92 17.41 -28.85
C PHE A 274 13.79 18.11 -27.49
N PRO A 275 14.89 18.78 -27.00
CA PRO A 275 14.83 19.50 -25.74
C PRO A 275 13.73 20.57 -25.72
N ASP A 276 12.97 20.65 -24.62
CA ASP A 276 11.96 21.69 -24.48
C ASP A 276 12.61 23.07 -24.38
N PRO A 277 12.26 24.03 -25.27
CA PRO A 277 12.89 25.35 -25.29
C PRO A 277 12.40 26.28 -24.19
N ASP A 278 11.25 25.98 -23.55
CA ASP A 278 10.60 26.85 -22.57
C ASP A 278 11.01 26.48 -21.12
N LEU A 279 11.63 25.31 -20.93
CA LEU A 279 12.12 24.86 -19.64
C LEU A 279 13.65 24.95 -19.58
N PRO A 280 14.22 25.68 -18.62
CA PRO A 280 15.65 25.62 -18.39
C PRO A 280 16.07 24.25 -17.86
N PRO A 281 17.33 23.83 -18.09
CA PRO A 281 17.85 22.63 -17.46
C PRO A 281 17.71 22.68 -15.93
N VAL A 282 17.45 21.52 -15.33
CA VAL A 282 17.40 21.37 -13.89
C VAL A 282 18.81 21.11 -13.39
N CYS A 283 19.32 22.05 -12.58
CA CYS A 283 20.65 21.94 -11.96
C CYS A 283 20.47 21.62 -10.48
N ILE A 284 20.87 20.43 -10.08
CA ILE A 284 20.78 19.96 -8.69
C ILE A 284 22.19 20.10 -8.09
N ASN A 285 22.35 21.03 -7.15
CA ASN A 285 23.62 21.18 -6.43
C ASN A 285 23.71 20.19 -5.26
N ASP A 286 24.91 20.01 -4.72
CA ASP A 286 25.17 19.08 -3.62
C ASP A 286 24.34 19.42 -2.37
N GLU A 287 24.18 20.70 -2.05
CA GLU A 287 23.42 21.15 -0.89
C GLU A 287 21.95 20.72 -0.99
N TRP A 288 21.33 20.89 -2.15
CA TRP A 288 19.94 20.46 -2.38
C TRP A 288 19.81 18.94 -2.34
N LEU A 289 20.72 18.22 -3.00
CA LEU A 289 20.75 16.76 -2.98
C LEU A 289 20.89 16.21 -1.54
N GLU A 290 21.83 16.74 -0.76
CA GLU A 290 22.02 16.31 0.63
C GLU A 290 20.83 16.70 1.53
N SER A 291 20.18 17.83 1.27
CA SER A 291 18.95 18.19 2.00
C SER A 291 17.82 17.20 1.77
N VAL A 292 17.66 16.70 0.53
CA VAL A 292 16.69 15.66 0.20
C VAL A 292 17.09 14.33 0.84
N ARG A 293 18.35 13.94 0.77
CA ARG A 293 18.87 12.72 1.41
C ARG A 293 18.63 12.70 2.92
N ALA A 294 18.92 13.81 3.59
CA ALA A 294 18.71 13.95 5.03
C ALA A 294 17.24 13.95 5.44
N ALA A 295 16.32 14.29 4.52
CA ALA A 295 14.88 14.29 4.75
C ALA A 295 14.21 12.94 4.46
N LEU A 296 14.94 11.93 3.98
CA LEU A 296 14.37 10.60 3.73
C LEU A 296 13.89 9.99 5.06
N PRO A 297 12.65 9.50 5.11
CA PRO A 297 12.17 8.79 6.28
C PRO A 297 12.81 7.39 6.37
N GLU A 298 12.73 6.80 7.55
CA GLU A 298 13.02 5.39 7.73
C GLU A 298 12.05 4.55 6.89
N LEU A 299 12.57 3.68 6.04
CA LEU A 299 11.78 2.83 5.17
C LEU A 299 11.37 1.52 5.87
N GLN A 300 10.57 0.72 5.20
CA GLN A 300 10.04 -0.52 5.78
C GLN A 300 11.11 -1.49 6.30
N PRO A 301 12.22 -1.79 5.59
CA PRO A 301 13.22 -2.75 6.09
C PRO A 301 13.87 -2.31 7.40
N GLU A 302 14.22 -1.03 7.48
CA GLU A 302 14.83 -0.44 8.66
C GLU A 302 13.84 -0.45 9.84
N LYS A 303 12.55 -0.10 9.59
CA LYS A 303 11.49 -0.20 10.61
C LYS A 303 11.29 -1.64 11.08
N MET A 304 11.27 -2.63 10.17
CA MET A 304 11.16 -4.04 10.54
C MET A 304 12.31 -4.46 11.47
N ALA A 305 13.55 -4.11 11.11
CA ALA A 305 14.71 -4.43 11.92
C ALA A 305 14.65 -3.75 13.30
N ARG A 306 14.22 -2.49 13.33
CA ARG A 306 14.04 -1.75 14.58
C ARG A 306 12.92 -2.32 15.43
N TYR A 307 11.77 -2.70 14.88
CA TYR A 307 10.67 -3.29 15.65
C TYR A 307 11.07 -4.62 16.31
N GLN A 308 11.89 -5.42 15.62
CA GLN A 308 12.42 -6.65 16.19
C GLN A 308 13.44 -6.37 17.31
N SER A 309 14.38 -5.45 17.08
CA SER A 309 15.48 -5.19 18.02
C SER A 309 15.06 -4.35 19.24
N GLU A 310 14.25 -3.29 19.04
CA GLU A 310 13.88 -2.36 20.11
C GLU A 310 12.61 -2.77 20.86
N TYR A 311 11.60 -3.28 20.12
CA TYR A 311 10.31 -3.63 20.71
C TYR A 311 10.14 -5.13 20.96
N GLY A 312 11.10 -5.97 20.53
CA GLY A 312 11.10 -7.41 20.74
C GLY A 312 9.89 -8.08 20.08
N LEU A 313 9.46 -7.57 18.91
CA LEU A 313 8.41 -8.15 18.10
C LEU A 313 8.96 -9.30 17.25
N SER A 314 8.09 -10.22 16.85
CA SER A 314 8.45 -11.26 15.87
C SER A 314 8.67 -10.64 14.48
N GLU A 315 9.38 -11.35 13.61
CA GLU A 315 9.52 -10.94 12.20
C GLU A 315 8.14 -10.82 11.52
N TYR A 316 7.24 -11.78 11.82
CA TYR A 316 5.87 -11.80 11.30
C TYR A 316 5.08 -10.56 11.72
N ASP A 317 5.08 -10.21 13.02
CA ASP A 317 4.36 -9.04 13.51
C ASP A 317 4.96 -7.74 12.96
N SER A 318 6.29 -7.66 12.91
CA SER A 318 7.01 -6.50 12.36
C SER A 318 6.67 -6.28 10.89
N ARG A 319 6.56 -7.35 10.10
CA ARG A 319 6.18 -7.30 8.69
C ARG A 319 4.75 -6.76 8.53
N ILE A 320 3.77 -7.35 9.22
CA ILE A 320 2.36 -6.90 9.11
C ILE A 320 2.22 -5.42 9.49
N LEU A 321 2.82 -4.98 10.58
CA LEU A 321 2.76 -3.59 11.01
C LEU A 321 3.39 -2.62 10.03
N THR A 322 4.39 -3.07 9.25
CA THR A 322 5.12 -2.23 8.31
C THR A 322 4.68 -2.38 6.85
N GLU A 323 3.73 -3.27 6.54
CA GLU A 323 3.11 -3.39 5.20
C GLU A 323 2.27 -2.16 4.81
N SER A 324 1.97 -1.27 5.77
CA SER A 324 1.33 0.01 5.56
C SER A 324 2.02 1.07 6.39
N LYS A 325 2.33 2.20 5.76
CA LYS A 325 2.89 3.35 6.47
C LYS A 325 1.95 3.84 7.57
N LYS A 326 0.66 3.88 7.31
CA LYS A 326 -0.35 4.33 8.27
C LYS A 326 -0.44 3.42 9.49
N MET A 327 -0.35 2.10 9.27
CA MET A 327 -0.32 1.10 10.34
C MET A 327 0.96 1.26 11.19
N ALA A 328 2.11 1.44 10.55
CA ALA A 328 3.39 1.66 11.23
C ALA A 328 3.36 2.95 12.07
N ASP A 329 2.88 4.05 11.50
CA ASP A 329 2.75 5.34 12.20
C ASP A 329 1.79 5.23 13.40
N MET A 330 0.67 4.50 13.25
CA MET A 330 -0.28 4.24 14.33
C MET A 330 0.36 3.42 15.45
N PHE A 331 1.09 2.38 15.11
CA PHE A 331 1.82 1.55 16.06
C PHE A 331 2.86 2.35 16.84
N GLU A 332 3.70 3.12 16.17
CA GLU A 332 4.76 3.91 16.81
C GLU A 332 4.19 4.96 17.76
N LYS A 333 3.17 5.72 17.31
CA LYS A 333 2.52 6.74 18.14
C LYS A 333 1.82 6.12 19.35
N THR A 334 1.08 5.03 19.17
CA THR A 334 0.44 4.33 20.30
C THR A 334 1.47 3.81 21.29
N THR A 335 2.54 3.19 20.78
CA THR A 335 3.62 2.64 21.61
C THR A 335 4.35 3.75 22.39
N THR A 336 4.58 4.89 21.77
CA THR A 336 5.19 6.06 22.45
C THR A 336 4.36 6.54 23.63
N ILE A 337 3.02 6.47 23.54
CA ILE A 337 2.12 6.91 24.59
C ILE A 337 2.02 5.85 25.71
N CYS A 338 1.68 4.61 25.37
CA CYS A 338 1.39 3.58 26.39
C CYS A 338 2.64 2.79 26.86
N GLN A 339 3.79 2.91 26.18
CA GLN A 339 5.03 2.16 26.46
C GLN A 339 4.87 0.62 26.48
N LYS A 340 3.89 0.10 25.69
CA LYS A 340 3.52 -1.32 25.67
C LYS A 340 3.46 -1.87 24.23
N PRO A 341 4.62 -1.99 23.56
CA PRO A 341 4.68 -2.30 22.12
C PRO A 341 3.97 -3.60 21.74
N LYS A 342 4.13 -4.68 22.50
CA LYS A 342 3.47 -5.97 22.21
C LYS A 342 1.95 -5.88 22.27
N LYS A 343 1.41 -5.08 23.18
CA LYS A 343 -0.05 -4.89 23.29
C LYS A 343 -0.58 -4.03 22.17
N ALA A 344 0.10 -2.94 21.84
CA ALA A 344 -0.23 -2.11 20.68
C ALA A 344 -0.22 -2.91 19.38
N ALA A 345 0.83 -3.73 19.17
CA ALA A 345 0.92 -4.64 18.03
C ALA A 345 -0.28 -5.61 17.97
N ASN A 346 -0.62 -6.26 19.08
CA ASN A 346 -1.72 -7.22 19.12
C ASN A 346 -3.08 -6.57 18.79
N TRP A 347 -3.35 -5.36 19.24
CA TRP A 347 -4.57 -4.64 18.91
C TRP A 347 -4.66 -4.27 17.44
N LEU A 348 -3.56 -3.80 16.87
CA LEU A 348 -3.51 -3.38 15.47
C LEU A 348 -3.55 -4.57 14.52
N ILE A 349 -2.74 -5.60 14.76
CA ILE A 349 -2.70 -6.83 13.94
C ILE A 349 -3.99 -7.64 14.09
N GLY A 350 -4.55 -7.71 15.30
CA GLY A 350 -5.76 -8.48 15.59
C GLY A 350 -7.03 -7.71 15.26
N GLU A 351 -7.47 -6.85 16.17
CA GLU A 351 -8.81 -6.24 16.09
C GLU A 351 -8.93 -5.15 15.02
N ALA A 352 -7.90 -4.29 14.83
CA ALA A 352 -7.95 -3.27 13.78
C ALA A 352 -7.98 -3.92 12.39
N SER A 353 -7.11 -4.91 12.13
CA SER A 353 -7.09 -5.63 10.86
C SER A 353 -8.38 -6.41 10.60
N ARG A 354 -9.00 -6.98 11.65
CA ARG A 354 -10.31 -7.64 11.56
C ARG A 354 -11.39 -6.65 11.10
N LEU A 355 -11.49 -5.48 11.75
CA LEU A 355 -12.48 -4.46 11.43
C LEU A 355 -12.28 -3.87 10.02
N LEU A 356 -11.04 -3.62 9.62
CA LEU A 356 -10.70 -3.20 8.25
C LEU A 356 -11.20 -4.21 7.22
N LYS A 357 -10.92 -5.50 7.44
CA LYS A 357 -11.36 -6.58 6.55
C LYS A 357 -12.88 -6.69 6.47
N GLU A 358 -13.58 -6.58 7.59
CA GLU A 358 -15.05 -6.61 7.64
C GLU A 358 -15.70 -5.46 6.87
N LYS A 359 -15.03 -4.29 6.86
CA LYS A 359 -15.47 -3.10 6.11
C LYS A 359 -14.96 -3.03 4.67
N GLY A 360 -14.15 -4.01 4.22
CA GLY A 360 -13.52 -3.99 2.90
C GLY A 360 -12.54 -2.83 2.72
N GLN A 361 -11.93 -2.37 3.80
CA GLN A 361 -10.96 -1.26 3.83
C GLN A 361 -9.54 -1.80 3.98
N ASP A 362 -8.57 -1.04 3.51
CA ASP A 362 -7.14 -1.27 3.72
C ASP A 362 -6.59 -0.53 4.94
N ALA A 363 -5.34 -0.81 5.30
CA ALA A 363 -4.69 -0.21 6.46
C ALA A 363 -4.43 1.30 6.31
N GLU A 364 -4.37 1.82 5.09
CA GLU A 364 -4.23 3.25 4.83
C GLU A 364 -5.51 4.04 5.21
N SER A 365 -6.63 3.34 5.40
CA SER A 365 -7.90 3.92 5.87
C SER A 365 -7.96 4.14 7.39
N LEU A 366 -6.96 3.74 8.17
CA LEU A 366 -6.92 3.98 9.62
C LEU A 366 -6.92 5.49 9.92
N TRP A 367 -7.82 5.92 10.80
CA TRP A 367 -8.02 7.35 11.06
C TRP A 367 -8.21 7.72 12.53
N PHE A 368 -8.50 6.75 13.42
CA PHE A 368 -8.70 7.01 14.84
C PHE A 368 -7.41 7.46 15.56
N SER A 369 -7.57 8.08 16.70
CA SER A 369 -6.46 8.62 17.50
C SER A 369 -5.59 7.52 18.11
N PRO A 370 -4.26 7.54 17.93
CA PRO A 370 -3.34 6.66 18.67
C PRO A 370 -3.45 6.79 20.19
N MET A 371 -3.86 7.96 20.67
CA MET A 371 -4.10 8.21 22.11
C MET A 371 -5.25 7.35 22.63
N HIS A 372 -6.35 7.25 21.88
CA HIS A 372 -7.50 6.44 22.29
C HIS A 372 -7.17 4.95 22.34
N LEU A 373 -6.36 4.45 21.39
CA LEU A 373 -5.85 3.07 21.48
C LEU A 373 -4.94 2.87 22.70
N ALA A 374 -4.07 3.82 23.00
CA ALA A 374 -3.22 3.77 24.18
C ALA A 374 -4.02 3.77 25.48
N GLN A 375 -5.03 4.65 25.61
CA GLN A 375 -5.95 4.69 26.75
C GLN A 375 -6.71 3.38 26.91
N LEU A 376 -7.19 2.78 25.82
CA LEU A 376 -7.87 1.49 25.85
C LEU A 376 -6.95 0.38 26.40
N ILE A 377 -5.70 0.35 25.95
CA ILE A 377 -4.68 -0.59 26.45
C ILE A 377 -4.47 -0.39 27.96
N ASP A 378 -4.41 0.85 28.41
CA ASP A 378 -4.21 1.17 29.83
C ASP A 378 -5.44 0.78 30.69
N LEU A 379 -6.68 0.98 30.21
CA LEU A 379 -7.89 0.53 30.88
C LEU A 379 -7.95 -0.99 31.07
N VAL A 380 -7.49 -1.75 30.05
CA VAL A 380 -7.39 -3.21 30.16
C VAL A 380 -6.33 -3.61 31.17
N ASP A 381 -5.18 -2.96 31.14
CA ASP A 381 -4.07 -3.28 32.04
C ASP A 381 -4.36 -2.94 33.51
N ALA A 382 -5.08 -1.84 33.74
CA ALA A 382 -5.56 -1.46 35.07
C ALA A 382 -6.67 -2.37 35.58
N GLY A 383 -7.18 -3.30 34.74
CA GLY A 383 -8.32 -4.13 35.10
C GLY A 383 -9.64 -3.36 35.21
N THR A 384 -9.72 -2.15 34.66
CA THR A 384 -10.94 -1.35 34.63
C THR A 384 -12.00 -1.97 33.72
N ILE A 385 -11.56 -2.60 32.64
CA ILE A 385 -12.41 -3.38 31.73
C ILE A 385 -11.72 -4.72 31.38
N ASN A 386 -12.51 -5.73 31.04
CA ASN A 386 -12.00 -7.00 30.54
C ASN A 386 -11.78 -6.97 29.00
N ASN A 387 -11.10 -7.98 28.46
CA ASN A 387 -10.79 -8.07 27.03
C ASN A 387 -12.03 -8.07 26.11
N ASN A 388 -13.15 -8.67 26.52
CA ASN A 388 -14.37 -8.69 25.73
C ASN A 388 -14.99 -7.30 25.64
N THR A 389 -15.09 -6.62 26.77
CA THR A 389 -15.54 -5.23 26.84
C THR A 389 -14.61 -4.32 26.06
N ALA A 390 -13.29 -4.55 26.14
CA ALA A 390 -12.32 -3.77 25.40
C ALA A 390 -12.51 -3.87 23.88
N LYS A 391 -12.91 -5.03 23.35
CA LYS A 391 -13.23 -5.19 21.91
C LYS A 391 -14.46 -4.38 21.50
N GLU A 392 -15.47 -4.32 22.35
CA GLU A 392 -16.65 -3.47 22.13
C GLU A 392 -16.26 -1.98 22.11
N VAL A 393 -15.50 -1.53 23.11
CA VAL A 393 -14.99 -0.16 23.19
C VAL A 393 -14.11 0.16 22.00
N PHE A 394 -13.22 -0.77 21.59
CA PHE A 394 -12.36 -0.57 20.42
C PHE A 394 -13.15 -0.43 19.11
N THR A 395 -14.26 -1.15 18.97
CA THR A 395 -15.14 -0.97 17.80
C THR A 395 -15.67 0.45 17.73
N ALA A 396 -16.10 1.03 18.87
CA ALA A 396 -16.56 2.42 18.93
C ALA A 396 -15.39 3.42 18.65
N VAL A 397 -14.19 3.16 19.17
CA VAL A 397 -12.98 3.93 18.86
C VAL A 397 -12.69 3.89 17.36
N PHE A 398 -12.69 2.70 16.76
CA PHE A 398 -12.42 2.51 15.34
C PHE A 398 -13.43 3.23 14.44
N GLU A 399 -14.71 3.23 14.81
CA GLU A 399 -15.79 3.79 13.98
C GLU A 399 -16.01 5.29 14.19
N GLN A 400 -15.82 5.80 15.42
CA GLN A 400 -16.24 7.15 15.82
C GLN A 400 -15.14 7.95 16.52
N ASP A 401 -13.95 7.35 16.73
CA ASP A 401 -12.82 7.95 17.46
C ASP A 401 -13.21 8.49 18.85
N VAL A 402 -14.06 7.74 19.57
CA VAL A 402 -14.52 8.13 20.91
C VAL A 402 -13.41 7.99 21.95
N ASP A 403 -13.42 8.83 22.99
CA ASP A 403 -12.58 8.64 24.17
C ASP A 403 -12.99 7.37 24.93
N PRO A 404 -12.10 6.37 25.09
CA PRO A 404 -12.43 5.09 25.70
C PRO A 404 -12.90 5.19 27.13
N SER A 405 -12.32 6.09 27.94
CA SER A 405 -12.70 6.26 29.35
C SER A 405 -14.12 6.84 29.48
N ALA A 406 -14.40 7.90 28.70
CA ALA A 406 -15.71 8.49 28.65
C ALA A 406 -16.78 7.51 28.14
N TYR A 407 -16.45 6.69 27.14
CA TYR A 407 -17.33 5.67 26.60
C TYR A 407 -17.64 4.58 27.63
N VAL A 408 -16.63 4.07 28.35
CA VAL A 408 -16.77 3.09 29.42
C VAL A 408 -17.67 3.60 30.52
N ASP A 409 -17.50 4.86 30.96
CA ASP A 409 -18.28 5.48 32.00
C ASP A 409 -19.75 5.70 31.58
N ALA A 410 -19.96 6.24 30.37
CA ALA A 410 -21.29 6.52 29.83
C ALA A 410 -22.16 5.27 29.66
N HIS A 411 -21.52 4.13 29.33
CA HIS A 411 -22.21 2.85 29.12
C HIS A 411 -22.11 1.90 30.32
N GLY A 412 -21.50 2.36 31.43
CA GLY A 412 -21.36 1.57 32.66
C GLY A 412 -20.63 0.24 32.41
N LEU A 413 -19.58 0.23 31.54
CA LEU A 413 -18.87 -0.96 31.14
C LEU A 413 -17.69 -1.34 32.06
N GLY A 414 -17.42 -0.50 33.06
CA GLY A 414 -16.38 -0.75 34.06
C GLY A 414 -16.62 -2.04 34.83
N MET A 415 -15.54 -2.69 35.23
CA MET A 415 -15.61 -3.88 36.08
C MET A 415 -16.05 -3.52 37.45
N VAL A 416 -16.93 -4.33 38.00
CA VAL A 416 -17.39 -4.17 39.40
C VAL A 416 -16.29 -4.70 40.31
N ASN A 417 -15.57 -3.79 40.98
CA ASN A 417 -14.54 -4.11 41.97
C ASN A 417 -15.05 -3.98 43.41
N ASP A 418 -16.37 -3.80 43.59
CA ASP A 418 -16.98 -3.77 44.92
C ASP A 418 -17.02 -5.16 45.53
N ASP A 419 -16.20 -5.36 46.56
CA ASP A 419 -16.05 -6.65 47.26
C ASP A 419 -17.35 -7.14 47.84
N SER A 420 -18.24 -6.22 48.32
CA SER A 420 -19.54 -6.59 48.89
C SER A 420 -20.51 -7.10 47.83
N ALA A 421 -20.53 -6.49 46.64
CA ALA A 421 -21.34 -6.96 45.52
C ALA A 421 -20.85 -8.29 44.94
N LEU A 422 -19.52 -8.50 44.87
CA LEU A 422 -18.93 -9.76 44.45
C LEU A 422 -19.23 -10.88 45.48
N GLU A 423 -19.09 -10.56 46.74
CA GLU A 423 -19.34 -11.50 47.84
C GLU A 423 -20.80 -11.95 47.89
N GLN A 424 -21.75 -11.04 47.66
CA GLN A 424 -23.17 -11.33 47.56
C GLN A 424 -23.45 -12.25 46.36
N ALA A 425 -22.92 -11.93 45.18
CA ALA A 425 -23.09 -12.72 43.95
C ALA A 425 -22.52 -14.14 44.12
N VAL A 426 -21.36 -14.28 44.76
CA VAL A 426 -20.75 -15.59 45.06
C VAL A 426 -21.65 -16.38 45.99
N SER A 427 -22.17 -15.74 47.05
CA SER A 427 -23.09 -16.39 48.03
C SER A 427 -24.39 -16.86 47.37
N ASP A 428 -24.97 -16.02 46.50
CA ASP A 428 -26.20 -16.34 45.78
C ASP A 428 -26.00 -17.56 44.85
N VAL A 429 -24.90 -17.58 44.13
CA VAL A 429 -24.54 -18.71 43.21
C VAL A 429 -24.30 -19.99 43.99
N LEU A 430 -23.61 -19.93 45.15
CA LEU A 430 -23.40 -21.09 45.98
C LEU A 430 -24.73 -21.65 46.52
N ALA A 431 -25.62 -20.76 46.99
CA ALA A 431 -26.97 -21.11 47.47
C ALA A 431 -27.86 -21.71 46.37
N ALA A 432 -27.71 -21.25 45.13
CA ALA A 432 -28.46 -21.76 43.97
C ALA A 432 -27.97 -23.09 43.43
N ASN A 433 -26.74 -23.51 43.79
CA ASN A 433 -26.09 -24.73 43.24
C ASN A 433 -25.61 -25.74 44.34
N PRO A 434 -26.48 -26.14 45.31
CA PRO A 434 -26.05 -26.93 46.46
C PRO A 434 -25.40 -28.29 46.05
N LYS A 435 -25.91 -28.96 45.02
CA LYS A 435 -25.34 -30.21 44.50
C LYS A 435 -23.89 -30.03 44.00
N THR A 436 -23.61 -28.95 43.30
CA THR A 436 -22.27 -28.68 42.79
C THR A 436 -21.28 -28.33 43.91
N VAL A 437 -21.79 -27.68 44.96
CA VAL A 437 -21.01 -27.42 46.18
C VAL A 437 -20.63 -28.72 46.88
N GLU A 438 -21.57 -29.68 47.04
CA GLU A 438 -21.30 -31.00 47.58
C GLU A 438 -20.28 -31.80 46.74
N GLU A 439 -20.38 -31.71 45.41
CA GLU A 439 -19.40 -32.33 44.51
C GLU A 439 -17.98 -31.76 44.68
N TYR A 440 -17.87 -30.44 44.87
CA TYR A 440 -16.58 -29.81 45.18
C TYR A 440 -16.03 -30.30 46.52
N LYS A 441 -16.84 -30.31 47.58
CA LYS A 441 -16.47 -30.78 48.92
C LYS A 441 -16.14 -32.29 48.93
N SER A 442 -16.64 -33.08 47.96
CA SER A 442 -16.29 -34.50 47.78
C SER A 442 -14.99 -34.71 46.96
N GLY A 443 -14.25 -33.64 46.61
CA GLY A 443 -12.96 -33.69 45.94
C GLY A 443 -12.98 -33.46 44.43
N LYS A 444 -14.13 -33.18 43.81
CA LYS A 444 -14.24 -32.87 42.39
C LYS A 444 -13.93 -31.39 42.11
N THR A 445 -12.68 -30.99 42.23
CA THR A 445 -12.27 -29.55 42.08
C THR A 445 -12.58 -28.91 40.70
N LYS A 446 -12.78 -29.73 39.65
CA LYS A 446 -13.10 -29.23 38.29
C LYS A 446 -14.44 -28.46 38.21
N VAL A 447 -15.37 -28.68 39.14
CA VAL A 447 -16.66 -27.99 39.17
C VAL A 447 -16.53 -26.52 39.58
N LEU A 448 -15.39 -26.11 40.14
CA LEU A 448 -15.12 -24.71 40.48
C LEU A 448 -15.26 -23.78 39.25
N GLY A 449 -14.78 -24.19 38.08
CA GLY A 449 -14.91 -23.44 36.86
C GLY A 449 -16.35 -23.21 36.43
N PHE A 450 -17.25 -24.16 36.70
CA PHE A 450 -18.70 -23.97 36.46
C PHE A 450 -19.29 -22.92 37.41
N LEU A 451 -18.98 -22.98 38.68
CA LEU A 451 -19.49 -22.00 39.67
C LEU A 451 -19.01 -20.58 39.41
N VAL A 452 -17.71 -20.44 39.08
CA VAL A 452 -17.14 -19.15 38.64
C VAL A 452 -17.86 -18.64 37.39
N GLY A 453 -18.11 -19.52 36.39
CA GLY A 453 -18.88 -19.17 35.20
C GLY A 453 -20.31 -18.67 35.52
N GLN A 454 -20.99 -19.22 36.53
CA GLN A 454 -22.32 -18.76 36.97
C GLN A 454 -22.26 -17.36 37.61
N VAL A 455 -21.24 -17.09 38.46
CA VAL A 455 -21.04 -15.73 39.02
C VAL A 455 -20.76 -14.74 37.90
N MET A 456 -19.87 -15.08 36.96
CA MET A 456 -19.58 -14.23 35.80
C MET A 456 -20.82 -13.93 34.98
N LYS A 457 -21.73 -14.90 34.81
CA LYS A 457 -22.98 -14.72 34.10
C LYS A 457 -23.95 -13.82 34.91
N ALA A 458 -24.07 -14.03 36.23
CA ALA A 458 -24.89 -13.20 37.12
C ALA A 458 -24.42 -11.73 37.13
N MET A 459 -23.11 -11.53 37.11
CA MET A 459 -22.48 -10.20 37.07
C MET A 459 -22.35 -9.63 35.64
N LYS A 460 -22.98 -10.28 34.63
CA LYS A 460 -22.95 -9.87 33.21
C LYS A 460 -21.52 -9.69 32.65
N GLY A 461 -20.57 -10.51 33.09
CA GLY A 461 -19.18 -10.45 32.66
C GLY A 461 -18.36 -9.30 33.27
N LYS A 462 -18.93 -8.53 34.20
CA LYS A 462 -18.29 -7.33 34.80
C LYS A 462 -17.48 -7.67 36.07
N ALA A 463 -17.40 -8.90 36.50
CA ALA A 463 -16.59 -9.31 37.65
C ALA A 463 -15.19 -9.71 37.23
N ASN A 464 -14.19 -9.52 38.13
CA ASN A 464 -12.85 -10.03 37.91
C ASN A 464 -12.81 -11.54 38.13
N PRO A 465 -12.54 -12.38 37.09
CA PRO A 465 -12.56 -13.84 37.23
C PRO A 465 -11.58 -14.37 38.28
N GLY A 466 -10.40 -13.74 38.41
CA GLY A 466 -9.41 -14.10 39.42
C GLY A 466 -9.93 -13.88 40.83
N LYS A 467 -10.52 -12.71 41.09
CA LYS A 467 -11.08 -12.33 42.40
C LYS A 467 -12.31 -13.19 42.76
N VAL A 468 -13.16 -13.45 41.75
CA VAL A 468 -14.31 -14.38 41.92
C VAL A 468 -13.83 -15.78 42.26
N ASN A 469 -12.78 -16.25 41.61
CA ASN A 469 -12.20 -17.61 41.85
C ASN A 469 -11.61 -17.72 43.27
N GLU A 470 -10.94 -16.67 43.73
CA GLU A 470 -10.37 -16.56 45.09
C GLU A 470 -11.49 -16.57 46.13
N MET A 471 -12.46 -15.67 46.03
CA MET A 471 -13.61 -15.60 46.96
C MET A 471 -14.46 -16.88 46.96
N MET A 472 -14.66 -17.49 45.77
CA MET A 472 -15.37 -18.74 45.62
C MET A 472 -14.63 -19.88 46.34
N THR A 473 -13.29 -19.96 46.19
CA THR A 473 -12.46 -20.98 46.81
C THR A 473 -12.46 -20.82 48.35
N GLU A 474 -12.36 -19.59 48.85
CA GLU A 474 -12.44 -19.30 50.28
C GLU A 474 -13.79 -19.74 50.89
N LYS A 475 -14.92 -19.37 50.24
CA LYS A 475 -16.26 -19.77 50.75
C LYS A 475 -16.55 -21.27 50.59
N LEU A 476 -15.98 -21.95 49.65
CA LEU A 476 -16.15 -23.40 49.50
C LEU A 476 -15.32 -24.22 50.51
N ASN A 477 -14.20 -23.64 50.99
CA ASN A 477 -13.32 -24.26 51.97
C ASN A 477 -13.67 -23.93 53.41
N ALA A 478 -14.49 -22.88 53.59
CA ALA A 478 -15.11 -22.54 54.88
C ALA A 478 -16.30 -23.44 55.17
#